data_130628d732441899819ff94dea73ad8d
#
_entry.id   130628d732441899819ff94dea73ad8d
#
_cell.length_a   1.000
_cell.length_b   1.000
_cell.length_c   1.000
_cell.angle_alpha   90.00
_cell.angle_beta   90.00
_cell.angle_gamma   90.00
#
_symmetry.space_group_name_H-M   'P 1'
#
loop_
_entity.id
_entity.type
_entity.pdbx_description
1 polymer ?
#
loop_
_entity_poly.entity_id
_entity_poly.type
_entity_poly.pdbx_seq_one_letter_code
_entity_poly.pdbx_strand_id
1 'polypeptide(L)'
;MARPSGFLSAVERVGNRLPDPATLFVLLGAATLLASALGAWAGWSVVDPRDPSKTVAVRSLLDADGVRWIFTQAIRNFLDFPPLAIVLVAMLGIGVAERTGLFPALLKLLVMVTPRALLSPAVVFIGVMSSAAADAGYVVLPPLAAGVFARVGRSPLAGIAAATFGVAGGFSANLAITSLDPLLQGLTEQAARAVDPDAIVRADCNWYFMVASTFLITAVGWFVTDRIVAPRFDRAAVERQLAQGGATTGDDSLTAAERRGLWAALAAFLLAAGAFMAMALVPGGPLTGEVQRHGTTTMVPAWTEAIVPMLLVLFLLPGVAYGATSGEIRSDRCVANRMGQAMAGMGTYVVLAFFAGQAIAWFRQSNLATVIGIEGAQVVKSLGLGAGPMLVAVVGATALLNLLVSSASAKWAFLAPVLVPMLAQAGMRPELVQAAYRVGDSCTNPIAPLNAYLVIILVAIRRWQPDAGIGTLIALLVPYCITALVTWTAFLVAWESLGIPLGPG
;
A
#
# COMPACT_ATOMS: atom_id res chain seq x y z
N MET A 1 -31.62 -15.14 -5.39
CA MET A 1 -30.18 -14.86 -5.55
C MET A 1 -29.89 -14.49 -7.00
N ALA A 2 -29.67 -13.25 -7.34
CA ALA A 2 -29.22 -12.88 -8.67
C ALA A 2 -27.81 -13.45 -8.88
N ARG A 3 -27.64 -14.28 -9.91
CA ARG A 3 -26.31 -14.77 -10.32
C ARG A 3 -25.44 -13.56 -10.65
N PRO A 4 -24.20 -13.45 -10.12
CA PRO A 4 -23.31 -12.36 -10.48
C PRO A 4 -23.17 -12.31 -12.00
N SER A 5 -23.07 -11.09 -12.57
CA SER A 5 -22.90 -10.90 -14.02
C SER A 5 -21.74 -11.76 -14.51
N GLY A 6 -21.81 -12.31 -15.73
CA GLY A 6 -20.83 -13.27 -16.25
C GLY A 6 -19.38 -12.80 -16.17
N PHE A 7 -19.13 -11.49 -16.25
CA PHE A 7 -17.81 -10.88 -16.09
C PHE A 7 -17.28 -11.04 -14.65
N LEU A 8 -18.08 -10.69 -13.63
CA LEU A 8 -17.65 -10.78 -12.22
C LEU A 8 -17.43 -12.22 -11.78
N SER A 9 -18.29 -13.16 -12.25
CA SER A 9 -18.08 -14.59 -11.98
C SER A 9 -16.87 -15.17 -12.73
N ALA A 10 -16.49 -14.59 -13.86
CA ALA A 10 -15.26 -14.96 -14.56
C ALA A 10 -14.02 -14.44 -13.80
N VAL A 11 -14.03 -13.18 -13.36
CA VAL A 11 -12.94 -12.59 -12.58
C VAL A 11 -12.77 -13.32 -11.25
N GLU A 12 -13.85 -13.61 -10.53
CA GLU A 12 -13.83 -14.40 -9.29
C GLU A 12 -13.28 -15.81 -9.53
N ARG A 13 -13.69 -16.47 -10.59
CA ARG A 13 -13.24 -17.83 -10.94
C ARG A 13 -11.76 -17.85 -11.33
N VAL A 14 -11.29 -16.85 -12.07
CA VAL A 14 -9.87 -16.72 -12.44
C VAL A 14 -9.06 -16.35 -11.19
N GLY A 15 -9.53 -15.40 -10.39
CA GLY A 15 -8.87 -14.97 -9.17
C GLY A 15 -8.71 -16.12 -8.16
N ASN A 16 -9.77 -16.93 -7.95
CA ASN A 16 -9.72 -18.08 -7.04
C ASN A 16 -8.84 -19.24 -7.55
N ARG A 17 -8.40 -19.21 -8.81
CA ARG A 17 -7.43 -20.17 -9.38
C ARG A 17 -5.99 -19.67 -9.31
N LEU A 18 -5.78 -18.39 -8.98
CA LEU A 18 -4.42 -17.88 -8.81
C LEU A 18 -3.79 -18.52 -7.56
N PRO A 19 -2.52 -18.95 -7.67
CA PRO A 19 -1.78 -19.46 -6.54
C PRO A 19 -1.59 -18.38 -5.45
N ASP A 20 -1.31 -18.84 -4.22
CA ASP A 20 -0.85 -17.96 -3.15
C ASP A 20 0.34 -17.11 -3.61
N PRO A 21 0.48 -15.85 -3.15
CA PRO A 21 1.58 -14.97 -3.52
C PRO A 21 2.97 -15.59 -3.35
N ALA A 22 3.21 -16.39 -2.31
CA ALA A 22 4.47 -17.10 -2.16
C ALA A 22 4.70 -18.11 -3.29
N THR A 23 3.65 -18.84 -3.70
CA THR A 23 3.70 -19.78 -4.83
C THR A 23 3.95 -19.05 -6.15
N LEU A 24 3.40 -17.83 -6.34
CA LEU A 24 3.69 -17.01 -7.52
C LEU A 24 5.19 -16.69 -7.61
N PHE A 25 5.87 -16.40 -6.50
CA PHE A 25 7.32 -16.17 -6.50
C PHE A 25 8.12 -17.45 -6.73
N VAL A 26 7.65 -18.59 -6.26
CA VAL A 26 8.26 -19.89 -6.64
C VAL A 26 8.18 -20.12 -8.14
N LEU A 27 7.01 -19.87 -8.74
CA LEU A 27 6.81 -20.00 -10.19
C LEU A 27 7.64 -18.97 -10.98
N LEU A 28 7.72 -17.73 -10.50
CA LEU A 28 8.59 -16.69 -11.09
C LEU A 28 10.06 -17.10 -11.01
N GLY A 29 10.50 -17.62 -9.87
CA GLY A 29 11.86 -18.15 -9.72
C GLY A 29 12.14 -19.29 -10.69
N ALA A 30 11.24 -20.26 -10.81
CA ALA A 30 11.36 -21.35 -11.76
C ALA A 30 11.40 -20.84 -13.23
N ALA A 31 10.53 -19.89 -13.57
CA ALA A 31 10.54 -19.25 -14.89
C ALA A 31 11.85 -18.50 -15.16
N THR A 32 12.38 -17.81 -14.13
CA THR A 32 13.69 -17.13 -14.21
C THR A 32 14.83 -18.12 -14.47
N LEU A 33 14.84 -19.27 -13.79
CA LEU A 33 15.85 -20.30 -14.00
C LEU A 33 15.80 -20.85 -15.44
N LEU A 34 14.61 -21.17 -15.91
CA LEU A 34 14.41 -21.65 -17.29
C LEU A 34 14.78 -20.57 -18.32
N ALA A 35 14.33 -19.33 -18.12
CA ALA A 35 14.67 -18.21 -19.01
C ALA A 35 16.19 -17.93 -19.04
N SER A 36 16.86 -18.05 -17.88
CA SER A 36 18.31 -17.87 -17.79
C SER A 36 19.07 -18.94 -18.59
N ALA A 37 18.64 -20.19 -18.50
CA ALA A 37 19.26 -21.28 -19.25
C ALA A 37 19.02 -21.16 -20.76
N LEU A 38 17.77 -20.87 -21.16
CA LEU A 38 17.40 -20.68 -22.56
C LEU A 38 18.08 -19.44 -23.17
N GLY A 39 18.11 -18.32 -22.43
CA GLY A 39 18.77 -17.09 -22.86
C GLY A 39 20.28 -17.25 -23.00
N ALA A 40 20.94 -17.95 -22.08
CA ALA A 40 22.35 -18.26 -22.17
C ALA A 40 22.66 -19.21 -23.36
N TRP A 41 21.81 -20.23 -23.56
CA TRP A 41 21.92 -21.14 -24.69
C TRP A 41 21.74 -20.42 -26.04
N ALA A 42 20.79 -19.47 -26.12
CA ALA A 42 20.54 -18.65 -27.30
C ALA A 42 21.58 -17.53 -27.49
N GLY A 43 22.53 -17.35 -26.59
CA GLY A 43 23.51 -16.25 -26.64
C GLY A 43 22.87 -14.86 -26.46
N TRP A 44 21.74 -14.78 -25.78
CA TRP A 44 21.01 -13.51 -25.60
C TRP A 44 21.84 -12.50 -24.81
N SER A 45 22.14 -11.38 -25.46
CA SER A 45 23.00 -10.33 -24.95
C SER A 45 22.63 -8.97 -25.53
N VAL A 46 22.91 -7.93 -24.78
CA VAL A 46 22.66 -6.53 -25.14
C VAL A 46 23.91 -5.69 -24.88
N VAL A 47 24.10 -4.62 -25.64
CA VAL A 47 25.14 -3.63 -25.37
C VAL A 47 24.64 -2.72 -24.23
N ASP A 48 25.50 -2.47 -23.23
CA ASP A 48 25.18 -1.53 -22.15
C ASP A 48 25.07 -0.11 -22.70
N PRO A 49 23.91 0.56 -22.60
CA PRO A 49 23.75 1.93 -23.11
C PRO A 49 24.68 2.97 -22.46
N ARG A 50 25.23 2.66 -21.28
CA ARG A 50 26.15 3.55 -20.54
C ARG A 50 27.61 3.32 -20.92
N ASP A 51 27.94 2.11 -21.35
CA ASP A 51 29.28 1.74 -21.80
C ASP A 51 29.18 0.86 -23.04
N PRO A 52 29.15 1.46 -24.24
CA PRO A 52 29.05 0.71 -25.52
C PRO A 52 30.14 -0.34 -25.74
N SER A 53 31.21 -0.31 -24.97
CA SER A 53 32.26 -1.35 -24.99
C SER A 53 31.89 -2.61 -24.23
N LYS A 54 30.87 -2.55 -23.39
CA LYS A 54 30.41 -3.67 -22.57
C LYS A 54 29.17 -4.33 -23.15
N THR A 55 29.23 -5.65 -23.28
CA THR A 55 28.08 -6.49 -23.60
C THR A 55 27.64 -7.24 -22.37
N VAL A 56 26.37 -7.09 -21.99
CA VAL A 56 25.73 -7.83 -20.90
C VAL A 56 25.04 -9.04 -21.49
N ALA A 57 25.56 -10.23 -21.21
CA ALA A 57 24.97 -11.49 -21.64
C ALA A 57 24.15 -12.14 -20.51
N VAL A 58 23.07 -12.82 -20.88
CA VAL A 58 22.31 -13.67 -19.95
C VAL A 58 23.20 -14.81 -19.49
N ARG A 59 23.18 -15.09 -18.18
CA ARG A 59 23.91 -16.20 -17.56
C ARG A 59 22.94 -17.28 -17.14
N SER A 60 23.27 -18.55 -17.44
CA SER A 60 22.54 -19.69 -16.90
C SER A 60 22.72 -19.78 -15.39
N LEU A 61 21.64 -20.03 -14.68
CA LEU A 61 21.68 -20.40 -13.26
C LEU A 61 21.48 -21.91 -13.06
N LEU A 62 21.33 -22.67 -14.13
CA LEU A 62 21.20 -24.14 -14.08
C LEU A 62 22.51 -24.87 -14.40
N ASP A 63 23.61 -24.14 -14.60
CA ASP A 63 24.96 -24.74 -14.63
C ASP A 63 25.49 -24.97 -13.22
N ALA A 64 26.66 -25.62 -13.10
CA ALA A 64 27.24 -25.99 -11.81
C ALA A 64 27.51 -24.78 -10.91
N ASP A 65 27.96 -23.66 -11.48
CA ASP A 65 28.26 -22.44 -10.73
C ASP A 65 26.99 -21.70 -10.33
N GLY A 66 25.99 -21.65 -11.19
CA GLY A 66 24.67 -21.09 -10.88
C GLY A 66 23.97 -21.86 -9.78
N VAL A 67 23.93 -23.20 -9.85
CA VAL A 67 23.34 -24.04 -8.83
C VAL A 67 24.07 -23.87 -7.49
N ARG A 68 25.42 -23.85 -7.50
CA ARG A 68 26.21 -23.58 -6.30
C ARG A 68 25.85 -22.23 -5.69
N TRP A 69 25.75 -21.19 -6.53
CA TRP A 69 25.40 -19.84 -6.08
C TRP A 69 23.99 -19.79 -5.46
N ILE A 70 23.00 -20.44 -6.08
CA ILE A 70 21.63 -20.52 -5.52
C ILE A 70 21.62 -21.00 -4.09
N PHE A 71 22.29 -22.14 -3.81
CA PHE A 71 22.29 -22.72 -2.48
C PHE A 71 23.17 -21.95 -1.48
N THR A 72 24.32 -21.45 -1.91
CA THR A 72 25.24 -20.74 -1.00
C THR A 72 24.76 -19.34 -0.65
N GLN A 73 23.98 -18.68 -1.51
CA GLN A 73 23.47 -17.34 -1.29
C GLN A 73 22.03 -17.29 -0.77
N ALA A 74 21.34 -18.43 -0.62
CA ALA A 74 19.93 -18.47 -0.28
C ALA A 74 19.60 -17.70 1.02
N ILE A 75 20.37 -17.85 2.08
CA ILE A 75 20.18 -17.15 3.35
C ILE A 75 20.46 -15.65 3.16
N ARG A 76 21.53 -15.30 2.44
CA ARG A 76 21.90 -13.91 2.20
C ARG A 76 20.84 -13.19 1.37
N ASN A 77 20.37 -13.81 0.28
CA ASN A 77 19.28 -13.26 -0.54
C ASN A 77 18.02 -12.96 0.27
N PHE A 78 17.72 -13.77 1.29
CA PHE A 78 16.60 -13.54 2.20
C PHE A 78 16.87 -12.37 3.15
N LEU A 79 18.04 -12.31 3.77
CA LEU A 79 18.41 -11.24 4.70
C LEU A 79 18.59 -9.90 4.01
N ASP A 80 19.13 -9.91 2.78
CA ASP A 80 19.33 -8.72 1.96
C ASP A 80 18.06 -8.28 1.21
N PHE A 81 16.92 -8.98 1.42
CA PHE A 81 15.63 -8.54 0.86
C PHE A 81 15.12 -7.31 1.63
N PRO A 82 15.20 -6.08 1.04
CA PRO A 82 15.04 -4.85 1.79
C PRO A 82 13.72 -4.74 2.56
N PRO A 83 12.58 -5.18 1.99
CA PRO A 83 11.31 -5.05 2.69
C PRO A 83 11.20 -5.91 3.96
N LEU A 84 11.99 -6.99 4.11
CA LEU A 84 11.88 -7.91 5.24
C LEU A 84 12.07 -7.19 6.59
N ALA A 85 13.23 -6.60 6.80
CA ALA A 85 13.55 -5.93 8.07
C ALA A 85 12.70 -4.68 8.28
N ILE A 86 12.47 -3.90 7.22
CA ILE A 86 11.69 -2.67 7.23
C ILE A 86 10.28 -2.91 7.77
N VAL A 87 9.58 -3.90 7.20
CA VAL A 87 8.19 -4.21 7.59
C VAL A 87 8.13 -4.79 9.00
N LEU A 88 9.01 -5.74 9.33
CA LEU A 88 9.01 -6.35 10.66
C LEU A 88 9.26 -5.32 11.76
N VAL A 89 10.21 -4.40 11.57
CA VAL A 89 10.50 -3.35 12.56
C VAL A 89 9.33 -2.37 12.69
N ALA A 90 8.77 -1.89 11.59
CA ALA A 90 7.60 -0.99 11.63
C ALA A 90 6.40 -1.63 12.32
N MET A 91 6.13 -2.91 12.05
CA MET A 91 5.00 -3.65 12.59
C MET A 91 5.10 -3.94 14.09
N LEU A 92 6.29 -3.90 14.69
CA LEU A 92 6.42 -3.97 16.15
C LEU A 92 5.69 -2.81 16.85
N GLY A 93 5.83 -1.57 16.33
CA GLY A 93 5.15 -0.40 16.89
C GLY A 93 3.67 -0.34 16.51
N ILE A 94 3.39 -0.47 15.21
CA ILE A 94 2.02 -0.42 14.65
C ILE A 94 1.15 -1.52 15.29
N GLY A 95 1.66 -2.73 15.40
CA GLY A 95 0.92 -3.85 15.97
C GLY A 95 0.58 -3.68 17.46
N VAL A 96 1.39 -2.99 18.25
CA VAL A 96 1.03 -2.63 19.63
C VAL A 96 -0.08 -1.59 19.62
N ALA A 97 0.04 -0.51 18.84
CA ALA A 97 -0.97 0.53 18.71
C ALA A 97 -2.33 -0.02 18.27
N GLU A 98 -2.33 -0.94 17.31
CA GLU A 98 -3.53 -1.62 16.83
C GLU A 98 -4.18 -2.47 17.92
N ARG A 99 -3.38 -3.33 18.56
CA ARG A 99 -3.87 -4.32 19.54
C ARG A 99 -4.25 -3.72 20.89
N THR A 100 -3.87 -2.47 21.17
CA THR A 100 -4.35 -1.73 22.35
C THR A 100 -5.70 -1.07 22.13
N GLY A 101 -6.21 -1.04 20.88
CA GLY A 101 -7.45 -0.36 20.53
C GLY A 101 -7.29 1.14 20.26
N LEU A 102 -6.05 1.65 20.16
CA LEU A 102 -5.79 3.06 19.85
C LEU A 102 -6.43 3.48 18.51
N PHE A 103 -6.23 2.70 17.45
CA PHE A 103 -6.77 3.05 16.13
C PHE A 103 -8.31 3.04 16.09
N PRO A 104 -9.02 2.00 16.60
CA PRO A 104 -10.47 2.05 16.74
C PRO A 104 -10.99 3.27 17.48
N ALA A 105 -10.37 3.61 18.62
CA ALA A 105 -10.77 4.77 19.41
C ALA A 105 -10.52 6.10 18.68
N LEU A 106 -9.39 6.21 17.96
CA LEU A 106 -9.07 7.38 17.15
C LEU A 106 -10.06 7.57 15.99
N LEU A 107 -10.36 6.50 15.25
CA LEU A 107 -11.35 6.54 14.16
C LEU A 107 -12.73 6.94 14.67
N LYS A 108 -13.14 6.39 15.81
CA LYS A 108 -14.39 6.73 16.49
C LYS A 108 -14.43 8.22 16.87
N LEU A 109 -13.36 8.75 17.50
CA LEU A 109 -13.25 10.16 17.85
C LEU A 109 -13.41 11.06 16.60
N LEU A 110 -12.65 10.79 15.56
CA LEU A 110 -12.64 11.60 14.34
C LEU A 110 -14.02 11.67 13.67
N VAL A 111 -14.75 10.55 13.62
CA VAL A 111 -16.11 10.53 13.07
C VAL A 111 -17.09 11.29 13.98
N MET A 112 -16.96 11.15 15.30
CA MET A 112 -17.87 11.80 16.26
C MET A 112 -17.76 13.32 16.27
N VAL A 113 -16.55 13.87 16.11
CA VAL A 113 -16.34 15.33 16.11
C VAL A 113 -16.69 15.99 14.79
N THR A 114 -17.03 15.20 13.75
CA THR A 114 -17.30 15.70 12.42
C THR A 114 -18.67 16.38 12.32
N PRO A 115 -18.75 17.65 11.85
CA PRO A 115 -20.01 18.32 11.58
C PRO A 115 -20.81 17.60 10.48
N ARG A 116 -22.16 17.63 10.60
CA ARG A 116 -23.08 16.94 9.65
C ARG A 116 -22.84 17.33 8.19
N ALA A 117 -22.51 18.60 7.91
CA ALA A 117 -22.25 19.11 6.57
C ALA A 117 -20.96 18.53 5.95
N LEU A 118 -19.99 18.13 6.75
CA LEU A 118 -18.71 17.57 6.32
C LEU A 118 -18.63 16.05 6.48
N LEU A 119 -19.75 15.38 6.75
CA LEU A 119 -19.75 13.97 7.10
C LEU A 119 -19.18 13.09 5.97
N SER A 120 -19.59 13.31 4.70
CA SER A 120 -19.09 12.51 3.58
C SER A 120 -17.59 12.73 3.34
N PRO A 121 -17.09 13.98 3.17
CA PRO A 121 -15.67 14.18 2.97
C PRO A 121 -14.83 13.73 4.17
N ALA A 122 -15.32 13.92 5.40
CA ALA A 122 -14.61 13.48 6.59
C ALA A 122 -14.49 11.95 6.68
N VAL A 123 -15.57 11.20 6.40
CA VAL A 123 -15.54 9.74 6.40
C VAL A 123 -14.55 9.22 5.35
N VAL A 124 -14.54 9.81 4.15
CA VAL A 124 -13.57 9.44 3.12
C VAL A 124 -12.14 9.79 3.57
N PHE A 125 -11.91 11.00 4.08
CA PHE A 125 -10.60 11.45 4.57
C PHE A 125 -10.07 10.55 5.70
N ILE A 126 -10.92 10.25 6.68
CA ILE A 126 -10.59 9.33 7.79
C ILE A 126 -10.26 7.94 7.24
N GLY A 127 -11.01 7.48 6.23
CA GLY A 127 -10.72 6.24 5.52
C GLY A 127 -9.34 6.24 4.87
N VAL A 128 -8.98 7.28 4.14
CA VAL A 128 -7.65 7.45 3.54
C VAL A 128 -6.57 7.42 4.61
N MET A 129 -6.74 8.20 5.69
CA MET A 129 -5.79 8.25 6.79
C MET A 129 -5.67 6.93 7.57
N SER A 130 -6.70 6.08 7.53
CA SER A 130 -6.70 4.79 8.22
C SER A 130 -5.72 3.77 7.61
N SER A 131 -5.19 4.02 6.41
CA SER A 131 -4.13 3.20 5.82
C SER A 131 -2.87 3.15 6.69
N ALA A 132 -2.61 4.18 7.50
CA ALA A 132 -1.56 4.18 8.53
C ALA A 132 -1.83 3.17 9.66
N ALA A 133 -3.10 2.78 9.86
CA ALA A 133 -3.56 1.84 10.89
C ALA A 133 -3.72 0.40 10.37
N ALA A 134 -3.04 0.06 9.27
CA ALA A 134 -3.14 -1.24 8.60
C ALA A 134 -4.61 -1.62 8.33
N ASP A 135 -5.07 -2.76 8.89
CA ASP A 135 -6.36 -3.36 8.56
C ASP A 135 -7.54 -2.83 9.39
N ALA A 136 -7.26 -2.11 10.48
CA ALA A 136 -8.29 -1.61 11.40
C ALA A 136 -9.35 -0.73 10.72
N GLY A 137 -8.93 0.03 9.69
CA GLY A 137 -9.82 0.87 8.89
C GLY A 137 -10.97 0.08 8.25
N TYR A 138 -10.69 -1.08 7.69
CA TYR A 138 -11.69 -1.93 7.03
C TYR A 138 -12.74 -2.51 7.99
N VAL A 139 -12.34 -2.79 9.23
CA VAL A 139 -13.20 -3.44 10.22
C VAL A 139 -14.07 -2.41 10.94
N VAL A 140 -13.49 -1.25 11.29
CA VAL A 140 -14.11 -0.28 12.18
C VAL A 140 -14.89 0.78 11.43
N LEU A 141 -14.31 1.36 10.36
CA LEU A 141 -14.86 2.56 9.74
C LEU A 141 -16.16 2.32 8.97
N PRO A 142 -16.36 1.25 8.16
CA PRO A 142 -17.60 1.06 7.43
C PRO A 142 -18.84 0.92 8.33
N PRO A 143 -18.86 0.07 9.38
CA PRO A 143 -20.03 -0.01 10.27
C PRO A 143 -20.24 1.29 11.07
N LEU A 144 -19.17 1.98 11.48
CA LEU A 144 -19.26 3.26 12.18
C LEU A 144 -19.87 4.34 11.26
N ALA A 145 -19.40 4.45 10.02
CA ALA A 145 -19.93 5.38 9.02
C ALA A 145 -21.43 5.11 8.74
N ALA A 146 -21.82 3.82 8.65
CA ALA A 146 -23.23 3.45 8.51
C ALA A 146 -24.08 4.00 9.65
N GLY A 147 -23.65 3.80 10.91
CA GLY A 147 -24.33 4.28 12.10
C GLY A 147 -24.48 5.80 12.12
N VAL A 148 -23.41 6.53 11.77
CA VAL A 148 -23.43 8.01 11.75
C VAL A 148 -24.29 8.55 10.62
N PHE A 149 -24.26 7.95 9.42
CA PHE A 149 -25.16 8.31 8.32
C PHE A 149 -26.63 8.06 8.70
N ALA A 150 -26.92 6.92 9.34
CA ALA A 150 -28.27 6.62 9.85
C ALA A 150 -28.79 7.68 10.82
N ARG A 151 -27.98 8.12 11.79
CA ARG A 151 -28.35 9.15 12.78
C ARG A 151 -28.70 10.50 12.15
N VAL A 152 -28.12 10.83 11.02
CA VAL A 152 -28.42 12.07 10.28
C VAL A 152 -29.50 11.88 9.21
N GLY A 153 -30.16 10.72 9.17
CA GLY A 153 -31.24 10.42 8.22
C GLY A 153 -30.74 10.18 6.78
N ARG A 154 -29.46 9.83 6.60
CA ARG A 154 -28.87 9.46 5.32
C ARG A 154 -28.75 7.95 5.17
N SER A 155 -28.61 7.46 3.93
CA SER A 155 -28.45 6.03 3.68
C SER A 155 -27.19 5.47 4.34
N PRO A 156 -27.32 4.48 5.25
CA PRO A 156 -26.19 3.77 5.85
C PRO A 156 -25.29 3.10 4.81
N LEU A 157 -25.86 2.63 3.70
CA LEU A 157 -25.10 2.01 2.60
C LEU A 157 -24.18 3.02 1.90
N ALA A 158 -24.63 4.27 1.76
CA ALA A 158 -23.78 5.33 1.24
C ALA A 158 -22.62 5.64 2.18
N GLY A 159 -22.84 5.58 3.50
CA GLY A 159 -21.80 5.71 4.52
C GLY A 159 -20.77 4.57 4.42
N ILE A 160 -21.25 3.33 4.30
CA ILE A 160 -20.36 2.15 4.12
C ILE A 160 -19.53 2.30 2.84
N ALA A 161 -20.15 2.70 1.73
CA ALA A 161 -19.45 2.86 0.46
C ALA A 161 -18.37 3.95 0.53
N ALA A 162 -18.69 5.11 1.14
CA ALA A 162 -17.73 6.20 1.36
C ALA A 162 -16.53 5.76 2.21
N ALA A 163 -16.81 5.08 3.33
CA ALA A 163 -15.78 4.55 4.22
C ALA A 163 -14.89 3.51 3.50
N THR A 164 -15.52 2.56 2.83
CA THR A 164 -14.81 1.49 2.09
C THR A 164 -13.93 2.07 0.99
N PHE A 165 -14.44 3.07 0.24
CA PHE A 165 -13.64 3.74 -0.77
C PHE A 165 -12.47 4.51 -0.13
N GLY A 166 -12.69 5.23 0.96
CA GLY A 166 -11.62 5.93 1.67
C GLY A 166 -10.50 4.98 2.08
N VAL A 167 -10.84 3.85 2.72
CA VAL A 167 -9.87 2.85 3.20
C VAL A 167 -9.17 2.13 2.05
N ALA A 168 -9.93 1.61 1.10
CA ALA A 168 -9.40 0.76 0.03
C ALA A 168 -8.90 1.57 -1.17
N GLY A 169 -9.71 2.50 -1.67
CA GLY A 169 -9.38 3.34 -2.82
C GLY A 169 -8.37 4.44 -2.51
N GLY A 170 -8.31 4.87 -1.24
CA GLY A 170 -7.31 5.81 -0.75
C GLY A 170 -6.06 5.16 -0.15
N PHE A 171 -5.86 3.85 -0.31
CA PHE A 171 -4.84 3.06 0.39
C PHE A 171 -3.41 3.61 0.22
N SER A 172 -3.07 4.12 -0.94
CA SER A 172 -1.74 4.69 -1.20
C SER A 172 -1.64 6.20 -0.97
N ALA A 173 -2.74 6.88 -0.65
CA ALA A 173 -2.72 8.30 -0.29
C ALA A 173 -2.63 8.45 1.23
N ASN A 174 -1.77 9.36 1.72
CA ASN A 174 -1.67 9.65 3.15
C ASN A 174 -0.96 10.99 3.37
N LEU A 175 -1.21 11.63 4.51
CA LEU A 175 -0.46 12.83 4.94
C LEU A 175 0.88 12.46 5.60
N ALA A 176 0.97 11.27 6.16
CA ALA A 176 2.18 10.77 6.81
C ALA A 176 2.79 9.62 6.01
N ILE A 177 4.09 9.42 6.20
CA ILE A 177 4.77 8.21 5.73
C ILE A 177 4.22 7.02 6.52
N THR A 178 3.82 5.98 5.82
CA THR A 178 3.28 4.74 6.38
C THR A 178 4.27 3.59 6.24
N SER A 179 3.94 2.41 6.77
CA SER A 179 4.77 1.21 6.58
C SER A 179 4.87 0.75 5.12
N LEU A 180 3.89 1.14 4.28
CA LEU A 180 3.90 0.82 2.86
C LEU A 180 4.99 1.58 2.10
N ASP A 181 5.31 2.82 2.50
CA ASP A 181 6.25 3.68 1.78
C ASP A 181 7.68 3.11 1.77
N PRO A 182 8.29 2.77 2.92
CA PRO A 182 9.61 2.12 2.92
C PRO A 182 9.62 0.74 2.26
N LEU A 183 8.48 0.01 2.32
CA LEU A 183 8.36 -1.29 1.68
C LEU A 183 8.43 -1.16 0.15
N LEU A 184 7.61 -0.29 -0.44
CA LEU A 184 7.61 -0.08 -1.90
C LEU A 184 8.93 0.55 -2.35
N GLN A 185 9.47 1.48 -1.56
CA GLN A 185 10.77 2.09 -1.81
C GLN A 185 11.87 1.04 -1.92
N GLY A 186 11.98 0.11 -0.96
CA GLY A 186 13.03 -0.91 -0.97
C GLY A 186 12.96 -1.81 -2.22
N LEU A 187 11.75 -2.16 -2.68
CA LEU A 187 11.55 -2.91 -3.91
C LEU A 187 11.92 -2.10 -5.16
N THR A 188 11.53 -0.81 -5.18
CA THR A 188 11.84 0.10 -6.29
C THR A 188 13.34 0.32 -6.42
N GLU A 189 14.02 0.59 -5.29
CA GLU A 189 15.46 0.80 -5.26
C GLU A 189 16.22 -0.46 -5.70
N GLN A 190 15.82 -1.62 -5.18
CA GLN A 190 16.44 -2.90 -5.58
C GLN A 190 16.29 -3.15 -7.09
N ALA A 191 15.13 -2.82 -7.67
CA ALA A 191 14.88 -2.93 -9.09
C ALA A 191 15.68 -1.89 -9.90
N ALA A 192 15.77 -0.64 -9.46
CA ALA A 192 16.56 0.41 -10.08
C ALA A 192 18.05 0.08 -10.11
N ARG A 193 18.57 -0.52 -9.03
CA ARG A 193 19.97 -0.97 -8.93
C ARG A 193 20.35 -2.08 -9.90
N ALA A 194 19.40 -2.74 -10.53
CA ALA A 194 19.69 -3.70 -11.59
C ALA A 194 20.29 -3.02 -12.82
N VAL A 195 19.96 -1.76 -13.08
CA VAL A 195 20.48 -0.96 -14.20
C VAL A 195 21.40 0.17 -13.76
N ASP A 196 21.26 0.64 -12.54
CA ASP A 196 22.13 1.66 -11.93
C ASP A 196 22.51 1.24 -10.51
N PRO A 197 23.73 0.68 -10.28
CA PRO A 197 24.14 0.19 -8.97
C PRO A 197 24.11 1.24 -7.85
N ASP A 198 24.26 2.51 -8.20
CA ASP A 198 24.24 3.65 -7.27
C ASP A 198 22.86 4.29 -7.15
N ALA A 199 21.82 3.72 -7.79
CA ALA A 199 20.47 4.24 -7.69
C ALA A 199 19.99 4.30 -6.24
N ILE A 200 19.44 5.45 -5.86
CA ILE A 200 18.83 5.69 -4.55
C ILE A 200 17.38 6.07 -4.77
N VAL A 201 16.51 5.37 -4.05
CA VAL A 201 15.11 5.72 -3.90
C VAL A 201 14.84 5.87 -2.40
N ARG A 202 14.29 7.00 -1.97
CA ARG A 202 14.04 7.27 -0.57
C ARG A 202 12.64 6.84 -0.15
N ALA A 203 12.42 6.59 1.13
CA ALA A 203 11.11 6.21 1.67
C ALA A 203 10.05 7.32 1.50
N ASP A 204 10.48 8.58 1.43
CA ASP A 204 9.66 9.77 1.22
C ASP A 204 9.57 10.22 -0.26
N CYS A 205 10.06 9.41 -1.19
CA CYS A 205 10.17 9.77 -2.61
C CYS A 205 8.84 10.14 -3.29
N ASN A 206 7.70 9.69 -2.76
CA ASN A 206 6.37 10.03 -3.26
C ASN A 206 5.55 10.92 -2.30
N TRP A 207 6.14 11.40 -1.21
CA TRP A 207 5.36 11.99 -0.12
C TRP A 207 4.54 13.20 -0.52
N TYR A 208 5.08 14.15 -1.29
CA TYR A 208 4.34 15.34 -1.72
C TYR A 208 3.13 14.96 -2.60
N PHE A 209 3.33 14.04 -3.52
CA PHE A 209 2.25 13.54 -4.37
C PHE A 209 1.18 12.81 -3.55
N MET A 210 1.57 11.99 -2.55
CA MET A 210 0.62 11.29 -1.67
C MET A 210 -0.18 12.25 -0.80
N VAL A 211 0.46 13.30 -0.26
CA VAL A 211 -0.23 14.36 0.50
C VAL A 211 -1.27 15.06 -0.37
N ALA A 212 -0.90 15.51 -1.55
CA ALA A 212 -1.83 16.15 -2.49
C ALA A 212 -2.95 15.19 -2.94
N SER A 213 -2.60 13.93 -3.17
CA SER A 213 -3.55 12.86 -3.51
C SER A 213 -4.58 12.60 -2.43
N THR A 214 -4.22 12.78 -1.15
CA THR A 214 -5.16 12.64 -0.02
C THR A 214 -6.34 13.60 -0.15
N PHE A 215 -6.09 14.84 -0.52
CA PHE A 215 -7.14 15.84 -0.74
C PHE A 215 -7.93 15.55 -2.03
N LEU A 216 -7.25 15.14 -3.11
CA LEU A 216 -7.93 14.75 -4.35
C LEU A 216 -8.89 13.58 -4.12
N ILE A 217 -8.42 12.50 -3.51
CA ILE A 217 -9.23 11.28 -3.27
C ILE A 217 -10.37 11.57 -2.29
N THR A 218 -10.13 12.43 -1.30
CA THR A 218 -11.21 12.92 -0.41
C THR A 218 -12.29 13.66 -1.20
N ALA A 219 -11.91 14.57 -2.09
CA ALA A 219 -12.85 15.32 -2.92
C ALA A 219 -13.60 14.41 -3.91
N VAL A 220 -12.90 13.46 -4.54
CA VAL A 220 -13.52 12.45 -5.42
C VAL A 220 -14.53 11.59 -4.65
N GLY A 221 -14.12 11.07 -3.49
CA GLY A 221 -15.00 10.25 -2.65
C GLY A 221 -16.21 11.03 -2.16
N TRP A 222 -16.03 12.28 -1.75
CA TRP A 222 -17.14 13.19 -1.41
C TRP A 222 -18.09 13.39 -2.57
N PHE A 223 -17.57 13.80 -3.74
CA PHE A 223 -18.38 14.01 -4.94
C PHE A 223 -19.19 12.77 -5.31
N VAL A 224 -18.53 11.60 -5.38
CA VAL A 224 -19.20 10.34 -5.74
C VAL A 224 -20.24 9.95 -4.70
N THR A 225 -19.93 10.11 -3.40
CA THR A 225 -20.88 9.82 -2.32
C THR A 225 -22.14 10.66 -2.45
N ASP A 226 -22.00 11.99 -2.55
CA ASP A 226 -23.13 12.91 -2.44
C ASP A 226 -23.87 13.12 -3.77
N ARG A 227 -23.20 12.96 -4.91
CA ARG A 227 -23.79 13.22 -6.24
C ARG A 227 -24.15 11.96 -7.02
N ILE A 228 -23.53 10.81 -6.74
CA ILE A 228 -23.74 9.59 -7.52
C ILE A 228 -24.37 8.49 -6.68
N VAL A 229 -23.81 8.18 -5.49
CA VAL A 229 -24.24 7.03 -4.70
C VAL A 229 -25.42 7.34 -3.80
N ALA A 230 -25.37 8.40 -3.00
CA ALA A 230 -26.48 8.77 -2.10
C ALA A 230 -27.81 9.01 -2.84
N PRO A 231 -27.86 9.67 -4.03
CA PRO A 231 -29.10 9.87 -4.76
C PRO A 231 -29.76 8.59 -5.30
N ARG A 232 -29.05 7.46 -5.32
CA ARG A 232 -29.64 6.15 -5.70
C ARG A 232 -30.62 5.60 -4.66
N PHE A 233 -30.58 6.13 -3.44
CA PHE A 233 -31.44 5.77 -2.36
C PHE A 233 -32.53 6.83 -2.18
N ASP A 234 -33.73 6.53 -2.65
CA ASP A 234 -34.90 7.37 -2.39
C ASP A 234 -35.26 7.34 -0.89
N ARG A 235 -36.17 8.24 -0.50
CA ARG A 235 -36.56 8.36 0.91
C ARG A 235 -37.14 7.04 1.46
N ALA A 236 -37.94 6.33 0.66
CA ALA A 236 -38.53 5.05 1.05
C ALA A 236 -37.47 3.95 1.21
N ALA A 237 -36.40 3.97 0.40
CA ALA A 237 -35.29 3.03 0.55
C ALA A 237 -34.50 3.33 1.83
N VAL A 238 -34.22 4.59 2.13
CA VAL A 238 -33.54 5.01 3.37
C VAL A 238 -34.38 4.61 4.58
N GLU A 239 -35.69 4.89 4.61
CA GLU A 239 -36.59 4.51 5.71
C GLU A 239 -36.59 2.99 5.93
N ARG A 240 -36.63 2.19 4.85
CA ARG A 240 -36.50 0.72 4.95
C ARG A 240 -35.17 0.28 5.55
N GLN A 241 -34.07 0.87 5.10
CA GLN A 241 -32.75 0.55 5.65
C GLN A 241 -32.69 0.89 7.16
N LEU A 242 -33.19 2.03 7.57
CA LEU A 242 -33.22 2.45 8.98
C LEU A 242 -34.10 1.52 9.82
N ALA A 243 -35.24 1.08 9.30
CA ALA A 243 -36.12 0.12 9.97
C ALA A 243 -35.44 -1.27 10.14
N GLN A 244 -34.70 -1.72 9.13
CA GLN A 244 -33.99 -3.02 9.14
C GLN A 244 -32.76 -3.01 10.04
N GLY A 245 -32.03 -1.92 10.09
CA GLY A 245 -30.81 -1.80 10.88
C GLY A 245 -31.02 -1.85 12.39
N GLY A 246 -32.25 -1.70 12.85
CA GLY A 246 -32.60 -1.59 14.26
C GLY A 246 -32.10 -0.28 14.89
N ALA A 247 -32.45 -0.04 16.14
CA ALA A 247 -31.85 1.03 16.90
C ALA A 247 -30.32 0.80 16.93
N THR A 248 -29.56 1.83 16.58
CA THR A 248 -28.08 1.81 16.72
C THR A 248 -27.75 1.75 18.21
N THR A 249 -27.86 0.55 18.79
CA THR A 249 -27.64 0.29 20.23
C THR A 249 -26.15 0.08 20.55
N GLY A 250 -25.26 0.25 19.58
CA GLY A 250 -23.85 0.42 19.89
C GLY A 250 -23.65 1.78 20.53
N ASP A 251 -23.17 1.79 21.74
CA ASP A 251 -22.68 3.02 22.38
C ASP A 251 -21.42 3.46 21.61
N ASP A 252 -21.66 4.19 20.48
CA ASP A 252 -20.58 4.76 19.66
C ASP A 252 -19.89 5.93 20.38
N SER A 253 -20.29 6.23 21.64
CA SER A 253 -19.64 7.23 22.47
C SER A 253 -18.26 6.72 22.94
N LEU A 254 -17.31 7.61 23.05
CA LEU A 254 -16.02 7.29 23.67
C LEU A 254 -16.23 7.11 25.17
N THR A 255 -15.78 5.98 25.67
CA THR A 255 -15.71 5.76 27.11
C THR A 255 -14.74 6.75 27.77
N ALA A 256 -14.88 6.99 29.07
CA ALA A 256 -13.94 7.83 29.81
C ALA A 256 -12.50 7.28 29.77
N ALA A 257 -12.35 5.95 29.69
CA ALA A 257 -11.06 5.28 29.54
C ALA A 257 -10.44 5.52 28.17
N GLU A 258 -11.21 5.34 27.09
CA GLU A 258 -10.77 5.61 25.72
C GLU A 258 -10.36 7.09 25.56
N ARG A 259 -11.14 8.01 26.10
CA ARG A 259 -10.83 9.44 26.03
C ARG A 259 -9.53 9.80 26.76
N ARG A 260 -9.31 9.25 27.96
CA ARG A 260 -8.03 9.43 28.69
C ARG A 260 -6.88 8.79 27.91
N GLY A 261 -7.10 7.61 27.35
CA GLY A 261 -6.14 6.91 26.52
C GLY A 261 -5.71 7.73 25.28
N LEU A 262 -6.67 8.33 24.58
CA LEU A 262 -6.39 9.17 23.42
C LEU A 262 -5.57 10.42 23.78
N TRP A 263 -5.84 11.07 24.91
CA TRP A 263 -5.03 12.21 25.37
C TRP A 263 -3.60 11.79 25.73
N ALA A 264 -3.44 10.65 26.40
CA ALA A 264 -2.12 10.12 26.72
C ALA A 264 -1.34 9.72 25.44
N ALA A 265 -2.02 9.10 24.47
CA ALA A 265 -1.44 8.76 23.17
C ALA A 265 -1.02 10.02 22.39
N LEU A 266 -1.85 11.05 22.36
CA LEU A 266 -1.53 12.32 21.72
C LEU A 266 -0.29 12.96 22.35
N ALA A 267 -0.23 13.02 23.69
CA ALA A 267 0.92 13.56 24.40
C ALA A 267 2.21 12.77 24.09
N ALA A 268 2.13 11.43 24.12
CA ALA A 268 3.26 10.56 23.78
C ALA A 268 3.72 10.75 22.32
N PHE A 269 2.76 10.86 21.38
CA PHE A 269 3.06 11.14 19.98
C PHE A 269 3.75 12.48 19.78
N LEU A 270 3.22 13.55 20.39
CA LEU A 270 3.79 14.90 20.27
C LEU A 270 5.19 14.98 20.89
N LEU A 271 5.43 14.30 22.02
CA LEU A 271 6.76 14.22 22.63
C LEU A 271 7.74 13.46 21.75
N ALA A 272 7.35 12.32 21.21
CA ALA A 272 8.22 11.53 20.32
C ALA A 272 8.49 12.28 19.01
N ALA A 273 7.47 12.83 18.35
CA ALA A 273 7.60 13.59 17.12
C ALA A 273 8.44 14.85 17.33
N GLY A 274 8.23 15.58 18.44
CA GLY A 274 9.03 16.74 18.82
C GLY A 274 10.50 16.38 19.06
N ALA A 275 10.76 15.26 19.73
CA ALA A 275 12.12 14.77 19.94
C ALA A 275 12.81 14.42 18.60
N PHE A 276 12.12 13.71 17.70
CA PHE A 276 12.67 13.39 16.38
C PHE A 276 12.90 14.65 15.54
N MET A 277 11.96 15.59 15.58
CA MET A 277 12.09 16.87 14.88
C MET A 277 13.28 17.67 15.40
N ALA A 278 13.49 17.69 16.72
CA ALA A 278 14.66 18.31 17.33
C ALA A 278 15.96 17.63 16.89
N MET A 279 16.01 16.30 16.89
CA MET A 279 17.20 15.55 16.44
C MET A 279 17.53 15.76 14.96
N ALA A 280 16.51 15.96 14.10
CA ALA A 280 16.69 16.07 12.66
C ALA A 280 16.86 17.51 12.14
N LEU A 281 16.32 18.53 12.84
CA LEU A 281 16.27 19.90 12.36
C LEU A 281 17.17 20.87 13.15
N VAL A 282 17.47 20.57 14.43
CA VAL A 282 18.34 21.44 15.21
C VAL A 282 19.79 21.28 14.73
N PRO A 283 20.50 22.37 14.38
CA PRO A 283 21.87 22.28 13.94
C PRO A 283 22.76 21.55 14.96
N GLY A 284 23.52 20.56 14.50
CA GLY A 284 24.33 19.69 15.38
C GLY A 284 23.53 18.58 16.05
N GLY A 285 22.24 18.40 15.73
CA GLY A 285 21.43 17.27 16.18
C GLY A 285 21.94 15.93 15.61
N PRO A 286 21.70 14.81 16.31
CA PRO A 286 22.28 13.50 15.93
C PRO A 286 21.77 12.96 14.59
N LEU A 287 20.67 13.48 14.03
CA LEU A 287 20.10 13.07 12.75
C LEU A 287 20.24 14.14 11.65
N THR A 288 21.00 15.24 11.90
CA THR A 288 21.23 16.32 10.91
C THR A 288 22.38 16.02 9.95
N GLY A 289 23.27 15.06 10.28
CA GLY A 289 24.43 14.69 9.46
C GLY A 289 24.04 13.81 8.28
N GLU A 290 25.05 13.48 7.46
CA GLU A 290 24.94 12.50 6.39
C GLU A 290 25.53 11.16 6.81
N VAL A 291 24.94 10.08 6.36
CA VAL A 291 25.41 8.71 6.56
C VAL A 291 25.51 7.99 5.23
N GLN A 292 26.48 7.08 5.14
CA GLN A 292 26.58 6.24 3.96
C GLN A 292 25.42 5.24 3.95
N ARG A 293 24.66 5.25 2.86
CA ARG A 293 23.56 4.29 2.69
C ARG A 293 24.09 2.87 2.52
N HIS A 294 23.50 1.94 3.25
CA HIS A 294 23.93 0.55 3.23
C HIS A 294 23.98 -0.04 1.81
N GLY A 295 25.13 -0.62 1.45
CA GLY A 295 25.35 -1.24 0.13
C GLY A 295 25.60 -0.27 -1.01
N THR A 296 25.83 1.03 -0.76
CA THR A 296 26.19 2.05 -1.75
C THR A 296 27.38 2.89 -1.28
N THR A 297 27.93 3.69 -2.18
CA THR A 297 28.93 4.73 -1.85
C THR A 297 28.30 6.10 -1.55
N THR A 298 26.97 6.21 -1.74
CA THR A 298 26.27 7.49 -1.70
C THR A 298 25.94 7.89 -0.25
N MET A 299 26.15 9.16 0.04
CA MET A 299 25.79 9.79 1.31
C MET A 299 24.34 10.28 1.24
N VAL A 300 23.59 10.02 2.31
CA VAL A 300 22.19 10.45 2.45
C VAL A 300 21.97 11.10 3.81
N PRO A 301 20.98 11.98 3.97
CA PRO A 301 20.66 12.54 5.28
C PRO A 301 20.33 11.44 6.30
N ALA A 302 20.96 11.50 7.48
CA ALA A 302 20.82 10.45 8.51
C ALA A 302 19.37 10.18 8.92
N TRP A 303 18.52 11.22 8.97
CA TRP A 303 17.11 11.07 9.34
C TRP A 303 16.33 10.20 8.34
N THR A 304 16.73 10.12 7.06
CA THR A 304 16.06 9.30 6.06
C THR A 304 16.28 7.80 6.29
N GLU A 305 17.46 7.43 6.79
CA GLU A 305 17.76 6.04 7.20
C GLU A 305 17.07 5.69 8.53
N ALA A 306 16.75 6.72 9.34
CA ALA A 306 16.08 6.54 10.63
C ALA A 306 14.54 6.46 10.52
N ILE A 307 13.93 6.68 9.34
CA ILE A 307 12.46 6.73 9.17
C ILE A 307 11.78 5.47 9.76
N VAL A 308 12.30 4.30 9.50
CA VAL A 308 11.67 3.05 9.97
C VAL A 308 11.75 2.87 11.50
N PRO A 309 12.91 3.03 12.16
CA PRO A 309 12.98 3.10 13.61
C PRO A 309 12.14 4.24 14.22
N MET A 310 12.04 5.39 13.54
CA MET A 310 11.16 6.48 13.97
C MET A 310 9.68 6.06 13.93
N LEU A 311 9.23 5.40 12.86
CA LEU A 311 7.87 4.86 12.77
C LEU A 311 7.59 3.87 13.90
N LEU A 312 8.52 2.95 14.18
CA LEU A 312 8.39 2.05 15.33
C LEU A 312 8.06 2.82 16.61
N VAL A 313 8.85 3.84 16.93
CA VAL A 313 8.69 4.62 18.18
C VAL A 313 7.43 5.48 18.16
N LEU A 314 7.12 6.12 17.01
CA LEU A 314 5.94 6.97 16.83
C LEU A 314 4.61 6.22 16.94
N PHE A 315 4.59 4.90 16.76
CA PHE A 315 3.41 4.07 16.99
C PHE A 315 3.46 3.33 18.33
N LEU A 316 4.64 2.87 18.74
CA LEU A 316 4.81 2.14 19.97
C LEU A 316 4.47 2.99 21.20
N LEU A 317 5.08 4.18 21.31
CA LEU A 317 4.89 5.02 22.50
C LEU A 317 3.42 5.46 22.68
N PRO A 318 2.72 5.98 21.66
CA PRO A 318 1.29 6.25 21.75
C PRO A 318 0.46 5.01 22.05
N GLY A 319 0.78 3.87 21.43
CA GLY A 319 0.09 2.60 21.69
C GLY A 319 0.23 2.15 23.14
N VAL A 320 1.42 2.23 23.71
CA VAL A 320 1.67 1.90 25.12
C VAL A 320 0.99 2.91 26.05
N ALA A 321 1.10 4.21 25.77
CA ALA A 321 0.46 5.26 26.58
C ALA A 321 -1.06 5.13 26.59
N TYR A 322 -1.67 4.86 25.42
CA TYR A 322 -3.09 4.55 25.33
C TYR A 322 -3.45 3.32 26.15
N GLY A 323 -2.73 2.20 25.91
CA GLY A 323 -3.02 0.93 26.58
C GLY A 323 -2.86 0.98 28.11
N ALA A 324 -1.85 1.71 28.61
CA ALA A 324 -1.64 1.89 30.04
C ALA A 324 -2.77 2.70 30.69
N THR A 325 -3.22 3.78 30.04
CA THR A 325 -4.26 4.67 30.60
C THR A 325 -5.68 4.17 30.37
N SER A 326 -5.92 3.36 29.34
CA SER A 326 -7.19 2.67 29.12
C SER A 326 -7.34 1.39 29.97
N GLY A 327 -6.25 0.88 30.55
CA GLY A 327 -6.22 -0.34 31.35
C GLY A 327 -5.95 -1.64 30.55
N GLU A 328 -5.67 -1.51 29.27
CA GLU A 328 -5.35 -2.61 28.35
C GLU A 328 -3.92 -3.14 28.52
N ILE A 329 -2.99 -2.31 28.98
CA ILE A 329 -1.61 -2.66 29.32
C ILE A 329 -1.44 -2.47 30.83
N ARG A 330 -1.06 -3.57 31.52
CA ARG A 330 -0.83 -3.58 32.96
C ARG A 330 0.60 -3.93 33.36
N SER A 331 1.39 -4.39 32.42
CA SER A 331 2.78 -4.76 32.64
C SER A 331 3.58 -4.74 31.32
N ASP A 332 4.90 -4.79 31.43
CA ASP A 332 5.85 -4.98 30.34
C ASP A 332 5.58 -6.26 29.55
N ARG A 333 5.17 -7.35 30.24
CA ARG A 333 4.77 -8.60 29.59
C ARG A 333 3.59 -8.43 28.66
N CYS A 334 2.64 -7.54 28.98
CA CYS A 334 1.52 -7.23 28.06
C CYS A 334 2.05 -6.60 26.77
N VAL A 335 3.03 -5.69 26.84
CA VAL A 335 3.65 -5.09 25.66
C VAL A 335 4.37 -6.14 24.83
N ALA A 336 5.24 -6.94 25.47
CA ALA A 336 5.97 -8.01 24.80
C ALA A 336 5.04 -9.04 24.12
N ASN A 337 3.95 -9.42 24.78
CA ASN A 337 2.95 -10.32 24.20
C ASN A 337 2.24 -9.71 22.99
N ARG A 338 1.91 -8.43 23.00
CA ARG A 338 1.28 -7.73 21.86
C ARG A 338 2.25 -7.62 20.70
N MET A 339 3.53 -7.34 20.94
CA MET A 339 4.58 -7.40 19.93
C MET A 339 4.71 -8.82 19.35
N GLY A 340 4.76 -9.84 20.20
CA GLY A 340 4.81 -11.24 19.77
C GLY A 340 3.62 -11.66 18.91
N GLN A 341 2.43 -11.23 19.28
CA GLN A 341 1.22 -11.45 18.48
C GLN A 341 1.24 -10.70 17.15
N ALA A 342 1.79 -9.48 17.10
CA ALA A 342 1.98 -8.74 15.85
C ALA A 342 2.94 -9.51 14.93
N MET A 343 4.05 -10.00 15.46
CA MET A 343 5.02 -10.82 14.71
C MET A 343 4.44 -12.16 14.26
N ALA A 344 3.61 -12.82 15.06
CA ALA A 344 2.91 -14.03 14.65
C ALA A 344 2.02 -13.81 13.41
N GLY A 345 1.39 -12.64 13.32
CA GLY A 345 0.63 -12.23 12.12
C GLY A 345 1.49 -12.03 10.88
N MET A 346 2.82 -11.84 11.03
CA MET A 346 3.74 -11.64 9.92
C MET A 346 4.30 -12.95 9.33
N GLY A 347 3.91 -14.12 9.84
CA GLY A 347 4.45 -15.41 9.38
C GLY A 347 4.31 -15.61 7.86
N THR A 348 3.15 -15.35 7.30
CA THR A 348 2.91 -15.43 5.85
C THR A 348 3.80 -14.44 5.07
N TYR A 349 4.00 -13.24 5.60
CA TYR A 349 4.88 -12.25 5.01
C TYR A 349 6.35 -12.71 5.00
N VAL A 350 6.83 -13.34 6.07
CA VAL A 350 8.21 -13.87 6.15
C VAL A 350 8.43 -14.97 5.11
N VAL A 351 7.45 -15.87 4.92
CA VAL A 351 7.48 -16.89 3.87
C VAL A 351 7.51 -16.24 2.48
N LEU A 352 6.63 -15.27 2.25
CA LEU A 352 6.62 -14.49 0.99
C LEU A 352 7.99 -13.85 0.73
N ALA A 353 8.57 -13.18 1.74
CA ALA A 353 9.84 -12.48 1.64
C ALA A 353 10.99 -13.42 1.28
N PHE A 354 10.99 -14.66 1.80
CA PHE A 354 11.98 -15.65 1.42
C PHE A 354 11.95 -15.96 -0.07
N PHE A 355 10.78 -16.35 -0.60
CA PHE A 355 10.65 -16.71 -2.02
C PHE A 355 10.80 -15.52 -2.95
N ALA A 356 10.29 -14.35 -2.57
CA ALA A 356 10.47 -13.10 -3.32
C ALA A 356 11.95 -12.71 -3.39
N GLY A 357 12.66 -12.76 -2.27
CA GLY A 357 14.10 -12.49 -2.21
C GLY A 357 14.91 -13.42 -3.13
N GLN A 358 14.59 -14.73 -3.14
CA GLN A 358 15.24 -15.66 -4.08
C GLN A 358 14.93 -15.30 -5.53
N ALA A 359 13.66 -15.17 -5.90
CA ALA A 359 13.26 -14.93 -7.29
C ALA A 359 13.91 -13.65 -7.85
N ILE A 360 13.90 -12.56 -7.08
CA ILE A 360 14.48 -11.27 -7.48
C ILE A 360 16.02 -11.37 -7.57
N ALA A 361 16.65 -12.06 -6.62
CA ALA A 361 18.10 -12.26 -6.64
C ALA A 361 18.53 -13.10 -7.86
N TRP A 362 17.78 -14.16 -8.19
CA TRP A 362 18.02 -14.99 -9.38
C TRP A 362 17.82 -14.20 -10.67
N PHE A 363 16.76 -13.38 -10.75
CA PHE A 363 16.49 -12.54 -11.91
C PHE A 363 17.60 -11.51 -12.15
N ARG A 364 18.17 -10.95 -11.08
CA ARG A 364 19.34 -10.04 -11.15
C ARG A 364 20.62 -10.80 -11.50
N GLN A 365 20.92 -11.93 -10.84
CA GLN A 365 22.15 -12.69 -11.02
C GLN A 365 22.28 -13.29 -12.44
N SER A 366 21.15 -13.64 -13.05
CA SER A 366 21.10 -14.13 -14.43
C SER A 366 21.31 -13.02 -15.48
N ASN A 367 21.38 -11.75 -15.08
CA ASN A 367 21.35 -10.57 -15.96
C ASN A 367 20.03 -10.38 -16.74
N LEU A 368 19.01 -11.22 -16.52
CA LEU A 368 17.71 -11.07 -17.21
C LEU A 368 17.08 -9.72 -16.95
N ALA A 369 17.16 -9.20 -15.71
CA ALA A 369 16.64 -7.88 -15.37
C ALA A 369 17.23 -6.77 -16.26
N THR A 370 18.54 -6.79 -16.46
CA THR A 370 19.25 -5.80 -17.29
C THR A 370 18.92 -5.98 -18.77
N VAL A 371 18.96 -7.21 -19.27
CA VAL A 371 18.72 -7.49 -20.70
C VAL A 371 17.28 -7.15 -21.08
N ILE A 372 16.28 -7.62 -20.33
CA ILE A 372 14.87 -7.31 -20.55
C ILE A 372 14.61 -5.80 -20.36
N GLY A 373 15.27 -5.17 -19.38
CA GLY A 373 15.16 -3.73 -19.14
C GLY A 373 15.61 -2.91 -20.35
N ILE A 374 16.79 -3.24 -20.94
CA ILE A 374 17.34 -2.53 -22.08
C ILE A 374 16.48 -2.77 -23.34
N GLU A 375 16.13 -4.02 -23.66
CA GLU A 375 15.29 -4.32 -24.83
C GLU A 375 13.89 -3.76 -24.68
N GLY A 376 13.28 -3.91 -23.50
CA GLY A 376 11.99 -3.34 -23.22
C GLY A 376 11.97 -1.81 -23.36
N ALA A 377 13.05 -1.15 -22.92
CA ALA A 377 13.21 0.30 -23.13
C ALA A 377 13.32 0.68 -24.60
N GLN A 378 13.99 -0.13 -25.43
CA GLN A 378 14.04 0.11 -26.87
C GLN A 378 12.66 -0.01 -27.52
N VAL A 379 11.87 -1.01 -27.13
CA VAL A 379 10.48 -1.15 -27.58
C VAL A 379 9.66 0.07 -27.15
N VAL A 380 9.74 0.49 -25.90
CA VAL A 380 9.03 1.68 -25.39
C VAL A 380 9.44 2.93 -26.16
N LYS A 381 10.75 3.12 -26.43
CA LYS A 381 11.25 4.25 -27.21
C LYS A 381 10.77 4.20 -28.68
N SER A 382 10.71 3.01 -29.28
CA SER A 382 10.24 2.85 -30.66
C SER A 382 8.75 3.19 -30.84
N LEU A 383 7.96 3.07 -29.76
CA LEU A 383 6.56 3.49 -29.76
C LEU A 383 6.40 5.02 -29.77
N GLY A 384 7.47 5.79 -29.52
CA GLY A 384 7.44 7.25 -29.51
C GLY A 384 6.51 7.85 -28.46
N LEU A 385 6.15 7.09 -27.42
CA LEU A 385 5.23 7.53 -26.38
C LEU A 385 5.94 8.50 -25.44
N GLY A 386 5.35 9.65 -25.19
CA GLY A 386 5.78 10.57 -24.12
C GLY A 386 5.49 9.98 -22.72
N ALA A 387 5.97 10.67 -21.68
CA ALA A 387 5.80 10.23 -20.29
C ALA A 387 4.32 10.01 -19.89
N GLY A 388 3.43 10.90 -20.32
CA GLY A 388 1.99 10.82 -19.99
C GLY A 388 1.32 9.51 -20.44
N PRO A 389 1.36 9.12 -21.73
CA PRO A 389 0.84 7.83 -22.19
C PRO A 389 1.48 6.62 -21.51
N MET A 390 2.78 6.67 -21.20
CA MET A 390 3.45 5.60 -20.46
C MET A 390 2.91 5.46 -19.04
N LEU A 391 2.69 6.57 -18.34
CA LEU A 391 2.06 6.58 -17.01
C LEU A 391 0.65 5.98 -17.05
N VAL A 392 -0.16 6.37 -18.04
CA VAL A 392 -1.50 5.81 -18.24
C VAL A 392 -1.44 4.29 -18.44
N ALA A 393 -0.46 3.80 -19.24
CA ALA A 393 -0.28 2.38 -19.48
C ALA A 393 0.10 1.63 -18.19
N VAL A 394 1.04 2.16 -17.39
CA VAL A 394 1.43 1.56 -16.09
C VAL A 394 0.27 1.54 -15.12
N VAL A 395 -0.46 2.65 -14.98
CA VAL A 395 -1.66 2.73 -14.13
C VAL A 395 -2.71 1.71 -14.57
N GLY A 396 -3.01 1.65 -15.88
CA GLY A 396 -4.00 0.72 -16.44
C GLY A 396 -3.62 -0.75 -16.24
N ALA A 397 -2.36 -1.09 -16.54
CA ALA A 397 -1.84 -2.46 -16.33
C ALA A 397 -1.92 -2.85 -14.84
N THR A 398 -1.53 -1.94 -13.95
CA THR A 398 -1.60 -2.18 -12.51
C THR A 398 -3.04 -2.34 -12.03
N ALA A 399 -3.95 -1.49 -12.49
CA ALA A 399 -5.36 -1.55 -12.15
C ALA A 399 -6.01 -2.87 -12.58
N LEU A 400 -5.65 -3.39 -13.76
CA LEU A 400 -6.10 -4.70 -14.23
C LEU A 400 -5.53 -5.85 -13.39
N LEU A 401 -4.22 -5.82 -13.11
CA LEU A 401 -3.58 -6.84 -12.26
C LEU A 401 -4.12 -6.83 -10.84
N ASN A 402 -4.52 -5.68 -10.32
CA ASN A 402 -5.10 -5.57 -8.98
C ASN A 402 -6.42 -6.33 -8.82
N LEU A 403 -7.17 -6.51 -9.89
CA LEU A 403 -8.38 -7.36 -9.86
C LEU A 403 -8.03 -8.84 -9.65
N LEU A 404 -6.81 -9.25 -9.96
CA LEU A 404 -6.33 -10.63 -9.86
C LEU A 404 -5.46 -10.88 -8.62
N VAL A 405 -4.67 -9.90 -8.20
CA VAL A 405 -3.76 -10.01 -7.04
C VAL A 405 -4.00 -8.84 -6.10
N SER A 406 -4.60 -9.09 -4.95
CA SER A 406 -5.01 -8.03 -4.01
C SER A 406 -3.85 -7.46 -3.16
N SER A 407 -2.75 -8.20 -2.98
CA SER A 407 -1.62 -7.75 -2.16
C SER A 407 -0.76 -6.72 -2.89
N ALA A 408 -0.75 -5.47 -2.42
CA ALA A 408 0.05 -4.38 -2.99
C ALA A 408 1.56 -4.69 -2.96
N SER A 409 2.08 -5.18 -1.84
CA SER A 409 3.50 -5.53 -1.72
C SER A 409 3.91 -6.66 -2.65
N ALA A 410 3.10 -7.72 -2.73
CA ALA A 410 3.38 -8.87 -3.59
C ALA A 410 3.35 -8.48 -5.08
N LYS A 411 2.35 -7.67 -5.50
CA LYS A 411 2.29 -7.16 -6.88
C LYS A 411 3.52 -6.33 -7.24
N TRP A 412 3.89 -5.40 -6.35
CA TRP A 412 5.03 -4.53 -6.64
C TRP A 412 6.35 -5.31 -6.65
N ALA A 413 6.52 -6.26 -5.74
CA ALA A 413 7.67 -7.15 -5.76
C ALA A 413 7.79 -7.97 -7.07
N PHE A 414 6.65 -8.28 -7.70
CA PHE A 414 6.59 -8.94 -9.00
C PHE A 414 6.84 -7.96 -10.18
N LEU A 415 6.21 -6.78 -10.14
CA LEU A 415 6.25 -5.81 -11.25
C LEU A 415 7.51 -4.96 -11.26
N ALA A 416 8.02 -4.54 -10.10
CA ALA A 416 9.15 -3.62 -10.02
C ALA A 416 10.41 -4.13 -10.74
N PRO A 417 10.82 -5.41 -10.60
CA PRO A 417 12.02 -5.91 -11.28
C PRO A 417 11.97 -5.82 -12.80
N VAL A 418 10.78 -5.71 -13.39
CA VAL A 418 10.57 -5.57 -14.85
C VAL A 418 10.30 -4.12 -15.23
N LEU A 419 9.30 -3.48 -14.60
CA LEU A 419 8.86 -2.14 -14.99
C LEU A 419 9.88 -1.06 -14.66
N VAL A 420 10.52 -1.12 -13.49
CA VAL A 420 11.45 -0.06 -13.06
C VAL A 420 12.70 -0.02 -13.96
N PRO A 421 13.42 -1.11 -14.20
CA PRO A 421 14.57 -1.09 -15.10
C PRO A 421 14.21 -0.66 -16.52
N MET A 422 13.10 -1.19 -17.05
CA MET A 422 12.63 -0.91 -18.42
C MET A 422 12.29 0.58 -18.59
N LEU A 423 11.52 1.16 -17.68
CA LEU A 423 11.07 2.55 -17.78
C LEU A 423 12.17 3.54 -17.36
N ALA A 424 13.06 3.16 -16.45
CA ALA A 424 14.24 3.96 -16.11
C ALA A 424 15.18 4.10 -17.32
N GLN A 425 15.39 3.02 -18.08
CA GLN A 425 16.14 3.06 -19.33
C GLN A 425 15.43 3.89 -20.43
N ALA A 426 14.10 4.00 -20.36
CA ALA A 426 13.32 4.88 -21.23
C ALA A 426 13.34 6.35 -20.78
N GLY A 427 14.01 6.68 -19.66
CA GLY A 427 14.18 8.03 -19.12
C GLY A 427 13.16 8.41 -18.03
N MET A 428 12.39 7.46 -17.53
CA MET A 428 11.43 7.72 -16.45
C MET A 428 12.06 7.46 -15.08
N ARG A 429 11.87 8.38 -14.13
CA ARG A 429 12.40 8.23 -12.77
C ARG A 429 11.75 7.05 -12.03
N PRO A 430 12.51 6.22 -11.27
CA PRO A 430 11.99 5.06 -10.55
C PRO A 430 10.83 5.40 -9.60
N GLU A 431 10.88 6.53 -8.90
CA GLU A 431 9.83 6.99 -7.99
C GLU A 431 8.54 7.37 -8.73
N LEU A 432 8.63 7.81 -10.00
CA LEU A 432 7.47 8.09 -10.83
C LEU A 432 6.78 6.80 -11.28
N VAL A 433 7.55 5.77 -11.63
CA VAL A 433 7.01 4.44 -11.93
C VAL A 433 6.29 3.86 -10.70
N GLN A 434 6.87 4.02 -9.51
CA GLN A 434 6.24 3.64 -8.25
C GLN A 434 4.95 4.41 -8.00
N ALA A 435 4.93 5.73 -8.24
CA ALA A 435 3.72 6.55 -8.09
C ALA A 435 2.59 6.09 -9.03
N ALA A 436 2.91 5.78 -10.30
CA ALA A 436 1.95 5.24 -11.25
C ALA A 436 1.38 3.87 -10.81
N TYR A 437 2.26 3.00 -10.30
CA TYR A 437 1.84 1.75 -9.68
C TYR A 437 0.86 1.99 -8.52
N ARG A 438 1.17 2.90 -7.60
CA ARG A 438 0.34 3.21 -6.43
C ARG A 438 -1.05 3.70 -6.82
N VAL A 439 -1.15 4.54 -7.85
CA VAL A 439 -2.43 5.02 -8.38
C VAL A 439 -3.26 3.86 -8.92
N GLY A 440 -2.69 3.02 -9.79
CA GLY A 440 -3.40 1.88 -10.39
C GLY A 440 -3.84 0.85 -9.35
N ASP A 441 -2.98 0.55 -8.38
CA ASP A 441 -3.24 -0.34 -7.27
C ASP A 441 -4.44 0.13 -6.44
N SER A 442 -4.40 1.36 -5.97
CA SER A 442 -5.39 1.88 -5.03
C SER A 442 -6.77 2.05 -5.65
N CYS A 443 -6.85 2.54 -6.89
CA CYS A 443 -8.15 2.85 -7.52
C CYS A 443 -9.07 1.64 -7.65
N THR A 444 -8.54 0.43 -7.79
CA THR A 444 -9.33 -0.80 -8.01
C THR A 444 -9.42 -1.72 -6.79
N ASN A 445 -8.71 -1.41 -5.70
CA ASN A 445 -8.78 -2.15 -4.44
C ASN A 445 -10.21 -2.33 -3.90
N PRO A 446 -11.11 -1.31 -3.96
CA PRO A 446 -12.47 -1.45 -3.44
C PRO A 446 -13.31 -2.52 -4.13
N ILE A 447 -12.98 -2.87 -5.38
CA ILE A 447 -13.72 -3.85 -6.19
C ILE A 447 -12.90 -5.12 -6.50
N ALA A 448 -11.68 -5.24 -5.95
CA ALA A 448 -10.84 -6.41 -6.16
C ALA A 448 -11.47 -7.65 -5.49
N PRO A 449 -11.87 -8.70 -6.25
CA PRO A 449 -12.67 -9.80 -5.70
C PRO A 449 -11.95 -10.63 -4.62
N LEU A 450 -10.62 -10.64 -4.66
CA LEU A 450 -9.77 -11.33 -3.70
C LEU A 450 -9.41 -10.50 -2.47
N ASN A 451 -9.98 -9.31 -2.34
CA ASN A 451 -9.83 -8.51 -1.13
C ASN A 451 -10.63 -9.16 0.01
N ALA A 452 -9.93 -9.75 0.97
CA ALA A 452 -10.53 -10.49 2.10
C ALA A 452 -11.50 -9.63 2.93
N TYR A 453 -11.32 -8.31 2.94
CA TYR A 453 -12.18 -7.38 3.70
C TYR A 453 -13.55 -7.18 3.09
N LEU A 454 -13.76 -7.51 1.80
CA LEU A 454 -15.09 -7.41 1.17
C LEU A 454 -16.15 -8.23 1.91
N VAL A 455 -15.78 -9.36 2.49
CA VAL A 455 -16.70 -10.19 3.30
C VAL A 455 -17.13 -9.45 4.56
N ILE A 456 -16.20 -8.80 5.25
CA ILE A 456 -16.49 -8.02 6.47
C ILE A 456 -17.40 -6.83 6.13
N ILE A 457 -17.12 -6.13 5.04
CA ILE A 457 -17.93 -5.01 4.56
C ILE A 457 -19.33 -5.49 4.17
N LEU A 458 -19.44 -6.66 3.53
CA LEU A 458 -20.73 -7.25 3.19
C LEU A 458 -21.57 -7.57 4.44
N VAL A 459 -20.95 -8.04 5.52
CA VAL A 459 -21.64 -8.25 6.80
C VAL A 459 -22.18 -6.92 7.33
N ALA A 460 -21.41 -5.84 7.25
CA ALA A 460 -21.87 -4.50 7.65
C ALA A 460 -23.05 -4.01 6.78
N ILE A 461 -23.03 -4.26 5.48
CA ILE A 461 -24.13 -3.93 4.55
C ILE A 461 -25.40 -4.73 4.88
N ARG A 462 -25.26 -6.04 5.14
CA ARG A 462 -26.41 -6.94 5.41
C ARG A 462 -27.17 -6.55 6.67
N ARG A 463 -26.56 -5.85 7.60
CA ARG A 463 -27.28 -5.31 8.75
C ARG A 463 -28.38 -4.33 8.34
N TRP A 464 -28.19 -3.60 7.23
CA TRP A 464 -29.08 -2.56 6.74
C TRP A 464 -29.88 -2.99 5.51
N GLN A 465 -29.40 -4.00 4.81
CA GLN A 465 -30.02 -4.61 3.65
C GLN A 465 -29.71 -6.13 3.64
N PRO A 466 -30.54 -6.97 4.31
CA PRO A 466 -30.26 -8.39 4.49
C PRO A 466 -30.02 -9.19 3.20
N ASP A 467 -30.68 -8.80 2.11
CA ASP A 467 -30.58 -9.48 0.81
C ASP A 467 -29.37 -9.04 -0.01
N ALA A 468 -28.52 -8.16 0.52
CA ALA A 468 -27.34 -7.67 -0.19
C ALA A 468 -26.32 -8.79 -0.42
N GLY A 469 -25.83 -8.84 -1.65
CA GLY A 469 -24.74 -9.72 -2.09
C GLY A 469 -23.49 -8.94 -2.47
N ILE A 470 -22.44 -9.67 -2.86
CA ILE A 470 -21.19 -9.08 -3.36
C ILE A 470 -21.45 -8.14 -4.56
N GLY A 471 -22.40 -8.50 -5.43
CA GLY A 471 -22.81 -7.66 -6.56
C GLY A 471 -23.35 -6.30 -6.12
N THR A 472 -24.09 -6.22 -5.01
CA THR A 472 -24.58 -4.96 -4.43
C THR A 472 -23.40 -4.09 -3.98
N LEU A 473 -22.44 -4.68 -3.27
CA LEU A 473 -21.24 -3.98 -2.80
C LEU A 473 -20.43 -3.45 -3.99
N ILE A 474 -20.15 -4.27 -4.98
CA ILE A 474 -19.41 -3.85 -6.18
C ILE A 474 -20.14 -2.74 -6.93
N ALA A 475 -21.46 -2.85 -7.11
CA ALA A 475 -22.26 -1.82 -7.78
C ALA A 475 -22.23 -0.45 -7.06
N LEU A 476 -22.07 -0.46 -5.73
CA LEU A 476 -21.88 0.75 -4.94
C LEU A 476 -20.48 1.36 -5.12
N LEU A 477 -19.44 0.52 -5.30
CA LEU A 477 -18.04 0.93 -5.30
C LEU A 477 -17.48 1.26 -6.69
N VAL A 478 -18.02 0.66 -7.76
CA VAL A 478 -17.58 0.91 -9.15
C VAL A 478 -17.53 2.40 -9.52
N PRO A 479 -18.54 3.25 -9.18
CA PRO A 479 -18.45 4.67 -9.50
C PRO A 479 -17.24 5.39 -8.88
N TYR A 480 -16.90 5.00 -7.66
CA TYR A 480 -15.70 5.55 -6.98
C TYR A 480 -14.43 5.11 -7.71
N CYS A 481 -14.32 3.82 -8.04
CA CYS A 481 -13.15 3.27 -8.70
C CYS A 481 -12.90 3.91 -10.07
N ILE A 482 -13.94 4.05 -10.89
CA ILE A 482 -13.84 4.66 -12.22
C ILE A 482 -13.45 6.14 -12.09
N THR A 483 -14.16 6.90 -11.22
CA THR A 483 -13.88 8.34 -11.05
C THR A 483 -12.46 8.54 -10.50
N ALA A 484 -12.04 7.74 -9.50
CA ALA A 484 -10.69 7.81 -8.97
C ALA A 484 -9.64 7.45 -10.02
N LEU A 485 -9.83 6.37 -10.76
CA LEU A 485 -8.89 5.94 -11.80
C LEU A 485 -8.66 7.05 -12.84
N VAL A 486 -9.72 7.67 -13.32
CA VAL A 486 -9.62 8.76 -14.31
C VAL A 486 -8.98 10.01 -13.71
N THR A 487 -9.50 10.47 -12.56
CA THR A 487 -9.05 11.74 -11.97
C THR A 487 -7.64 11.66 -11.39
N TRP A 488 -7.30 10.54 -10.73
CA TRP A 488 -5.97 10.38 -10.14
C TRP A 488 -4.90 10.11 -11.19
N THR A 489 -5.23 9.38 -12.26
CA THR A 489 -4.33 9.23 -13.42
C THR A 489 -4.08 10.57 -14.10
N ALA A 490 -5.13 11.35 -14.35
CA ALA A 490 -5.00 12.69 -14.92
C ALA A 490 -4.17 13.62 -14.01
N PHE A 491 -4.37 13.52 -12.69
CA PHE A 491 -3.60 14.28 -11.70
C PHE A 491 -2.12 13.90 -11.71
N LEU A 492 -1.79 12.60 -11.80
CA LEU A 492 -0.40 12.13 -11.90
C LEU A 492 0.29 12.65 -13.18
N VAL A 493 -0.42 12.56 -14.32
CA VAL A 493 0.10 13.07 -15.60
C VAL A 493 0.31 14.59 -15.55
N ALA A 494 -0.64 15.33 -14.98
CA ALA A 494 -0.50 16.77 -14.77
C ALA A 494 0.66 17.11 -13.82
N TRP A 495 0.82 16.38 -12.72
CA TRP A 495 1.89 16.55 -11.76
C TRP A 495 3.28 16.43 -12.40
N GLU A 496 3.46 15.39 -13.20
CA GLU A 496 4.71 15.17 -13.95
C GLU A 496 4.92 16.24 -15.02
N SER A 497 3.89 16.61 -15.79
CA SER A 497 3.99 17.62 -16.85
C SER A 497 4.33 19.01 -16.32
N LEU A 498 3.96 19.30 -15.06
CA LEU A 498 4.32 20.54 -14.37
C LEU A 498 5.73 20.49 -13.73
N GLY A 499 6.40 19.37 -13.79
CA GLY A 499 7.74 19.19 -13.20
C GLY A 499 7.74 19.30 -11.67
N ILE A 500 6.62 19.04 -11.00
CA ILE A 500 6.53 19.12 -9.54
C ILE A 500 7.23 17.90 -8.93
N PRO A 501 8.10 18.07 -7.93
CA PRO A 501 8.75 16.92 -7.28
C PRO A 501 7.71 16.03 -6.59
N LEU A 502 7.91 14.71 -6.68
CA LEU A 502 7.02 13.72 -6.05
C LEU A 502 7.22 13.63 -4.54
N GLY A 503 8.42 13.95 -4.08
CA GLY A 503 8.83 13.95 -2.69
C GLY A 503 10.00 14.92 -2.44
N PRO A 504 10.57 14.91 -1.22
CA PRO A 504 11.68 15.80 -0.85
C PRO A 504 13.00 15.55 -1.60
N GLY A 505 13.09 14.51 -2.42
CA GLY A 505 14.25 14.25 -3.28
C GLY A 505 15.15 13.17 -2.76
#